data_99e3cc0a3566606945105736524d9d2d
#
_entry.id   99e3cc0a3566606945105736524d9d2d
#
_cell.length_a   1.000
_cell.length_b   1.000
_cell.length_c   1.000
_cell.angle_alpha   90.00
_cell.angle_beta   90.00
_cell.angle_gamma   90.00
#
_symmetry.space_group_name_H-M   'P 1'
#
loop_
_entity.id
_entity.type
_entity.pdbx_description
1 polymer ?
#
loop_
_entity_poly.entity_id
_entity_poly.type
_entity_poly.pdbx_seq_one_letter_code
_entity_poly.pdbx_strand_id
1 'polypeptide(L)'
;MSEPRARNPKAEATSLLPTGHEARVLEPSPPANTDPAWYADDPTDPTGAKGEIVTPIRGEGISWDEISHHNPELGGYASDHWLGSHRRLELLPPGYETTRRSLHQVAFFAIAPKRHAATGKLGLRYTHRGFGTPFFGDDEQVRIEGGSLVHQQGSQVSATTLTSPEEACEFLGIPYQSAWFEDFHDPLTPAGAGAHLEVTPEAAESLADWLGFATLILEQARRTPGAEDVARVQVWPEHFDPAFEMGSYEKGQRASYGASPGDQNHREPYLYVAAWGEIDHDDPFWSDTTFNGASLSYRELLDADDQKKTALDFLQRGFAKLTR
;
A
#
# COMPACT_ATOMS: atom_id res chain seq x y z
N MET A 1 6.72 -4.31 33.93
CA MET A 1 6.25 -4.30 32.54
C MET A 1 6.12 -5.76 32.11
N SER A 2 4.91 -6.26 31.98
CA SER A 2 4.69 -7.62 31.50
C SER A 2 5.04 -7.67 30.01
N GLU A 3 5.91 -8.61 29.64
CA GLU A 3 6.18 -8.91 28.25
C GLU A 3 4.86 -9.18 27.51
N PRO A 4 4.67 -8.60 26.33
CA PRO A 4 3.49 -8.93 25.55
C PRO A 4 3.53 -10.44 25.22
N ARG A 5 2.50 -11.16 25.63
CA ARG A 5 2.34 -12.57 25.31
C ARG A 5 2.38 -12.73 23.79
N ALA A 6 3.26 -13.60 23.33
CA ALA A 6 3.24 -14.04 21.92
C ALA A 6 1.81 -14.48 21.57
N ARG A 7 1.24 -13.91 20.53
CA ARG A 7 -0.12 -14.25 20.11
C ARG A 7 -0.13 -15.64 19.51
N ASN A 8 -1.20 -16.37 19.79
CA ASN A 8 -1.42 -17.67 19.17
C ASN A 8 -1.95 -17.46 17.73
N PRO A 9 -1.13 -17.71 16.70
CA PRO A 9 -1.52 -17.46 15.31
C PRO A 9 -2.77 -18.22 14.89
N LYS A 10 -2.98 -19.40 15.44
CA LYS A 10 -4.17 -20.21 15.15
C LYS A 10 -5.44 -19.58 15.73
N ALA A 11 -5.37 -18.97 16.91
CA ALA A 11 -6.50 -18.28 17.51
C ALA A 11 -6.85 -17.00 16.76
N GLU A 12 -5.82 -16.27 16.32
CA GLU A 12 -6.00 -15.06 15.49
C GLU A 12 -6.57 -15.42 14.11
N ALA A 13 -6.01 -16.43 13.46
CA ALA A 13 -6.50 -16.91 12.18
C ALA A 13 -7.99 -17.25 12.20
N THR A 14 -8.46 -17.88 13.26
CA THR A 14 -9.87 -18.25 13.40
C THR A 14 -10.77 -17.04 13.66
N SER A 15 -10.26 -16.01 14.32
CA SER A 15 -11.02 -14.79 14.64
C SER A 15 -11.04 -13.75 13.52
N LEU A 16 -10.15 -13.90 12.53
CA LEU A 16 -9.93 -12.90 11.49
C LEU A 16 -10.98 -12.89 10.38
N LEU A 17 -11.63 -14.00 10.16
CA LEU A 17 -12.64 -14.13 9.10
C LEU A 17 -14.05 -13.86 9.66
N PRO A 18 -14.77 -12.94 9.18
CA PRO A 18 -14.68 -11.81 8.26
C PRO A 18 -14.74 -10.43 8.94
N THR A 19 -14.08 -10.23 10.05
CA THR A 19 -14.31 -9.11 10.98
C THR A 19 -13.36 -7.91 10.83
N GLY A 20 -12.54 -7.86 9.79
CA GLY A 20 -11.54 -6.81 9.62
C GLY A 20 -10.24 -7.03 10.41
N HIS A 21 -10.13 -8.12 11.13
CA HIS A 21 -8.86 -8.53 11.74
C HIS A 21 -7.84 -9.02 10.72
N GLU A 22 -8.28 -9.30 9.52
CA GLU A 22 -7.48 -9.72 8.38
C GLU A 22 -6.33 -8.74 8.11
N ALA A 23 -6.55 -7.46 8.36
CA ALA A 23 -5.52 -6.44 8.22
C ALA A 23 -4.29 -6.69 9.08
N ARG A 24 -4.42 -7.40 10.21
CA ARG A 24 -3.29 -7.75 11.07
C ARG A 24 -2.34 -8.75 10.45
N VAL A 25 -2.89 -9.68 9.70
CA VAL A 25 -2.12 -10.76 9.07
C VAL A 25 -1.28 -10.27 7.89
N LEU A 26 -1.56 -9.06 7.40
CA LEU A 26 -0.81 -8.43 6.33
C LEU A 26 0.53 -7.84 6.77
N GLU A 27 0.72 -7.69 8.07
CA GLU A 27 1.91 -7.05 8.58
C GLU A 27 3.08 -8.03 8.74
N PRO A 28 4.14 -7.95 7.94
CA PRO A 28 5.34 -8.74 8.15
C PRO A 28 6.08 -8.29 9.40
N SER A 29 6.83 -9.18 10.02
CA SER A 29 7.68 -8.88 11.16
C SER A 29 8.72 -7.84 10.81
N PRO A 30 8.95 -6.82 11.64
CA PRO A 30 10.09 -5.95 11.49
C PRO A 30 11.38 -6.75 11.69
N PRO A 31 12.46 -6.40 10.98
CA PRO A 31 13.74 -7.08 11.13
C PRO A 31 14.31 -6.89 12.53
N ALA A 32 14.91 -7.95 13.06
CA ALA A 32 15.30 -8.03 14.47
C ALA A 32 16.50 -7.17 14.87
N ASN A 33 17.24 -6.56 13.96
CA ASN A 33 18.57 -6.00 14.22
C ASN A 33 18.81 -4.57 13.75
N THR A 34 17.76 -3.80 13.53
CA THR A 34 17.88 -2.49 12.90
C THR A 34 17.34 -1.40 13.80
N ASP A 35 17.50 -0.15 13.42
CA ASP A 35 17.00 0.97 14.19
C ASP A 35 15.50 0.79 14.47
N PRO A 36 15.11 0.59 15.75
CA PRO A 36 13.71 0.35 16.10
C PRO A 36 12.78 1.47 15.68
N ALA A 37 13.29 2.71 15.60
CA ALA A 37 12.50 3.85 15.17
C ALA A 37 12.21 3.79 13.66
N TRP A 38 13.10 3.20 12.88
CA TRP A 38 12.96 3.11 11.43
C TRP A 38 12.09 1.93 10.99
N TYR A 39 12.21 0.81 11.69
CA TYR A 39 11.50 -0.43 11.33
C TYR A 39 10.21 -0.68 12.11
N ALA A 40 9.91 0.13 13.12
CA ALA A 40 8.75 -0.09 13.99
C ALA A 40 7.42 -0.27 13.22
N ASP A 41 7.35 0.23 12.02
CA ASP A 41 6.21 0.10 11.13
C ASP A 41 6.60 -0.25 9.67
N ASP A 42 7.79 -0.82 9.47
CA ASP A 42 8.13 -1.42 8.19
C ASP A 42 7.37 -2.76 8.03
N PRO A 43 6.51 -2.88 7.03
CA PRO A 43 5.73 -4.08 6.83
C PRO A 43 6.53 -5.26 6.26
N THR A 44 7.75 -5.02 5.79
CA THR A 44 8.56 -6.04 5.15
C THR A 44 9.92 -6.15 5.83
N ASP A 45 10.38 -7.37 6.02
CA ASP A 45 11.76 -7.62 6.41
C ASP A 45 12.69 -7.14 5.29
N PRO A 46 13.59 -6.16 5.52
CA PRO A 46 14.53 -5.70 4.49
C PRO A 46 15.50 -6.80 4.05
N THR A 47 15.65 -7.89 4.80
CA THR A 47 16.39 -9.08 4.34
C THR A 47 15.61 -9.89 3.32
N GLY A 48 14.34 -9.55 3.07
CA GLY A 48 13.49 -10.24 2.12
C GLY A 48 12.95 -11.58 2.63
N ALA A 49 12.82 -11.77 3.94
CA ALA A 49 12.17 -12.94 4.51
C ALA A 49 10.73 -13.03 3.97
N LYS A 50 10.47 -14.09 3.23
CA LYS A 50 9.20 -14.26 2.54
C LYS A 50 8.11 -14.64 3.50
N GLY A 51 6.96 -13.99 3.38
CA GLY A 51 5.73 -14.45 3.96
C GLY A 51 5.69 -14.43 5.48
N GLU A 52 6.60 -13.72 6.13
CA GLU A 52 6.47 -13.45 7.55
C GLU A 52 5.37 -12.45 7.79
N ILE A 53 4.54 -12.72 8.76
CA ILE A 53 3.50 -11.83 9.23
C ILE A 53 3.86 -11.30 10.60
N VAL A 54 3.58 -10.05 10.83
CA VAL A 54 3.67 -9.45 12.15
C VAL A 54 2.39 -9.72 12.89
N THR A 55 2.56 -10.30 14.02
CA THR A 55 1.63 -10.06 15.10
C THR A 55 2.07 -8.78 15.82
N PRO A 56 1.16 -7.96 16.29
CA PRO A 56 1.38 -6.56 16.57
C PRO A 56 2.61 -6.28 17.41
N ILE A 57 3.31 -5.29 16.99
CA ILE A 57 4.30 -4.46 17.66
C ILE A 57 5.55 -5.19 18.19
N ARG A 58 5.51 -6.44 18.64
CA ARG A 58 6.64 -7.21 19.19
C ARG A 58 6.43 -8.72 19.11
N GLY A 59 5.64 -9.21 18.18
CA GLY A 59 5.47 -10.64 17.99
C GLY A 59 6.65 -11.26 17.25
N GLU A 60 6.92 -12.52 17.49
CA GLU A 60 7.71 -13.32 16.57
C GLU A 60 6.96 -13.40 15.23
N GLY A 61 7.66 -13.21 14.14
CA GLY A 61 7.11 -13.40 12.80
C GLY A 61 6.68 -14.83 12.58
N ILE A 62 5.58 -15.00 11.89
CA ILE A 62 5.05 -16.31 11.55
C ILE A 62 4.92 -16.37 10.04
N SER A 63 5.47 -17.40 9.43
CA SER A 63 5.39 -17.56 7.99
C SER A 63 3.97 -17.92 7.53
N TRP A 64 3.63 -17.54 6.30
CA TRP A 64 2.38 -17.94 5.68
C TRP A 64 2.27 -19.45 5.49
N ASP A 65 3.38 -20.14 5.27
CA ASP A 65 3.42 -21.60 5.20
C ASP A 65 3.01 -22.21 6.54
N GLU A 66 3.48 -21.65 7.65
CA GLU A 66 3.11 -22.10 8.99
C GLU A 66 1.63 -21.82 9.29
N ILE A 67 1.13 -20.64 8.94
CA ILE A 67 -0.30 -20.33 9.09
C ILE A 67 -1.16 -21.25 8.24
N SER A 68 -0.80 -21.47 6.98
CA SER A 68 -1.53 -22.35 6.07
C SER A 68 -1.56 -23.80 6.57
N HIS A 69 -0.49 -24.23 7.24
CA HIS A 69 -0.42 -25.55 7.84
C HIS A 69 -1.38 -25.67 9.04
N HIS A 70 -1.50 -24.64 9.86
CA HIS A 70 -2.37 -24.62 11.04
C HIS A 70 -3.82 -24.26 10.72
N ASN A 71 -4.05 -23.45 9.69
CA ASN A 71 -5.36 -23.04 9.23
C ASN A 71 -5.40 -22.94 7.70
N PRO A 72 -5.71 -24.06 7.02
CA PRO A 72 -5.75 -24.09 5.55
C PRO A 72 -6.76 -23.11 4.93
N GLU A 73 -7.87 -22.82 5.61
CA GLU A 73 -8.89 -21.87 5.11
C GLU A 73 -8.32 -20.44 5.07
N LEU A 74 -7.65 -20.03 6.14
CA LEU A 74 -6.99 -18.71 6.17
C LEU A 74 -5.80 -18.65 5.20
N GLY A 75 -5.03 -19.73 5.12
CA GLY A 75 -3.94 -19.83 4.16
C GLY A 75 -4.43 -19.67 2.71
N GLY A 76 -5.51 -20.34 2.35
CA GLY A 76 -6.17 -20.20 1.07
C GLY A 76 -6.70 -18.77 0.83
N TYR A 77 -7.42 -18.23 1.79
CA TYR A 77 -7.95 -16.89 1.72
C TYR A 77 -6.83 -15.83 1.56
N ALA A 78 -5.78 -15.92 2.36
CA ALA A 78 -4.65 -15.01 2.27
C ALA A 78 -3.89 -15.12 0.95
N SER A 79 -3.73 -16.35 0.44
CA SER A 79 -3.12 -16.59 -0.88
C SER A 79 -3.92 -15.92 -1.99
N ASP A 80 -5.24 -15.98 -1.92
CA ASP A 80 -6.13 -15.44 -2.94
C ASP A 80 -6.29 -13.92 -2.87
N HIS A 81 -6.11 -13.32 -1.70
CA HIS A 81 -6.44 -11.90 -1.48
C HIS A 81 -5.24 -11.03 -1.15
N TRP A 82 -4.17 -11.59 -0.57
CA TRP A 82 -3.09 -10.75 -0.02
C TRP A 82 -1.70 -11.06 -0.55
N LEU A 83 -1.27 -12.31 -0.56
CA LEU A 83 0.15 -12.62 -0.67
C LEU A 83 0.55 -13.54 -1.80
N GLY A 84 -0.19 -14.58 -2.06
CA GLY A 84 0.23 -15.64 -2.98
C GLY A 84 -0.28 -15.45 -4.39
N SER A 85 -1.49 -15.00 -4.49
CA SER A 85 -2.16 -14.73 -5.72
C SER A 85 -2.90 -13.39 -5.62
N HIS A 86 -3.12 -12.79 -6.75
CA HIS A 86 -3.94 -11.60 -6.89
C HIS A 86 -5.15 -11.97 -7.74
N ARG A 87 -6.24 -11.28 -7.55
CA ARG A 87 -7.34 -11.35 -8.49
C ARG A 87 -6.87 -10.83 -9.85
N ARG A 88 -7.36 -11.45 -10.92
CA ARG A 88 -7.19 -10.87 -12.25
C ARG A 88 -7.84 -9.49 -12.28
N LEU A 89 -7.09 -8.49 -12.73
CA LEU A 89 -7.62 -7.14 -12.93
C LEU A 89 -8.69 -7.20 -14.03
N GLU A 90 -9.81 -6.53 -13.77
CA GLU A 90 -10.95 -6.47 -14.65
C GLU A 90 -11.21 -5.03 -15.11
N LEU A 91 -12.16 -4.83 -15.99
CA LEU A 91 -12.55 -3.49 -16.42
C LEU A 91 -12.99 -2.65 -15.24
N LEU A 92 -12.53 -1.42 -15.18
CA LEU A 92 -12.89 -0.49 -14.11
C LEU A 92 -14.40 -0.20 -14.17
N PRO A 93 -15.09 -0.23 -13.02
CA PRO A 93 -16.51 0.07 -12.97
C PRO A 93 -16.76 1.58 -13.17
N PRO A 94 -17.99 1.94 -13.55
CA PRO A 94 -18.41 3.34 -13.53
C PRO A 94 -18.18 3.98 -12.17
N GLY A 95 -17.72 5.23 -12.15
CA GLY A 95 -17.45 5.95 -10.91
C GLY A 95 -16.09 5.67 -10.26
N TYR A 96 -15.23 4.85 -10.88
CA TYR A 96 -13.90 4.55 -10.35
C TYR A 96 -13.08 5.82 -10.07
N GLU A 97 -12.98 6.74 -11.04
CA GLU A 97 -12.22 7.98 -10.88
C GLU A 97 -12.76 8.83 -9.72
N THR A 98 -14.07 8.96 -9.61
CA THR A 98 -14.71 9.74 -8.54
C THR A 98 -14.46 9.10 -7.17
N THR A 99 -14.65 7.79 -7.05
CA THR A 99 -14.37 7.04 -5.82
C THR A 99 -12.89 7.12 -5.44
N ARG A 100 -11.96 6.93 -6.39
CA ARG A 100 -10.53 7.08 -6.16
C ARG A 100 -10.18 8.47 -5.61
N ARG A 101 -10.72 9.53 -6.22
CA ARG A 101 -10.50 10.90 -5.74
C ARG A 101 -11.04 11.12 -4.33
N SER A 102 -12.23 10.62 -4.04
CA SER A 102 -12.85 10.68 -2.70
C SER A 102 -11.99 9.94 -1.67
N LEU A 103 -11.53 8.73 -1.99
CA LEU A 103 -10.70 7.95 -1.08
C LEU A 103 -9.31 8.53 -0.90
N HIS A 104 -8.76 9.19 -1.93
CA HIS A 104 -7.51 9.94 -1.81
C HIS A 104 -7.62 11.10 -0.82
N GLN A 105 -8.74 11.85 -0.82
CA GLN A 105 -8.99 12.90 0.18
C GLN A 105 -8.97 12.33 1.60
N VAL A 106 -9.57 11.17 1.81
CA VAL A 106 -9.58 10.50 3.13
C VAL A 106 -8.18 10.00 3.51
N ALA A 107 -7.45 9.41 2.58
CA ALA A 107 -6.07 8.98 2.79
C ALA A 107 -5.19 10.14 3.26
N PHE A 108 -5.26 11.26 2.56
CA PHE A 108 -4.42 12.43 2.79
C PHE A 108 -4.86 13.24 4.01
N PHE A 109 -6.14 13.56 4.16
CA PHE A 109 -6.61 14.50 5.19
C PHE A 109 -7.07 13.85 6.49
N ALA A 110 -7.28 12.53 6.53
CA ALA A 110 -7.74 11.84 7.73
C ALA A 110 -6.82 10.71 8.19
N ILE A 111 -6.50 9.73 7.32
CA ILE A 111 -5.78 8.53 7.74
C ILE A 111 -4.30 8.83 8.00
N ALA A 112 -3.62 9.50 7.06
CA ALA A 112 -2.21 9.85 7.22
C ALA A 112 -1.97 10.82 8.39
N PRO A 113 -2.78 11.89 8.61
CA PRO A 113 -2.67 12.74 9.79
C PRO A 113 -2.83 12.00 11.11
N LYS A 114 -3.77 11.04 11.18
CA LYS A 114 -3.98 10.23 12.39
C LYS A 114 -2.72 9.44 12.73
N ARG A 115 -2.09 8.80 11.75
CA ARG A 115 -0.83 8.10 11.94
C ARG A 115 0.31 9.05 12.29
N HIS A 116 0.42 10.16 11.55
CA HIS A 116 1.49 11.14 11.75
C HIS A 116 1.46 11.75 13.17
N ALA A 117 0.30 12.08 13.68
CA ALA A 117 0.14 12.60 15.04
C ALA A 117 0.65 11.63 16.12
N ALA A 118 0.56 10.32 15.87
CA ALA A 118 0.99 9.29 16.82
C ALA A 118 2.46 8.88 16.65
N THR A 119 2.99 8.91 15.43
CA THR A 119 4.28 8.28 15.10
C THR A 119 5.28 9.18 14.40
N GLY A 120 4.87 10.35 13.90
CA GLY A 120 5.67 11.20 13.02
C GLY A 120 5.86 10.66 11.60
N LYS A 121 5.16 9.56 11.22
CA LYS A 121 5.31 8.90 9.93
C LYS A 121 4.05 9.01 9.09
N LEU A 122 4.19 9.07 7.77
CA LEU A 122 3.13 9.39 6.81
C LEU A 122 2.66 8.19 6.00
N GLY A 123 3.57 7.28 5.64
CA GLY A 123 3.31 6.20 4.69
C GLY A 123 2.13 5.34 5.13
N LEU A 124 1.31 4.98 4.17
CA LEU A 124 0.20 4.04 4.33
C LEU A 124 0.57 2.70 3.67
N ARG A 125 -0.37 1.77 3.65
CA ARG A 125 -0.18 0.46 3.05
C ARG A 125 -1.48 -0.10 2.47
N TYR A 126 -1.34 -1.11 1.64
CA TYR A 126 -2.46 -1.98 1.32
C TYR A 126 -2.95 -2.69 2.58
N THR A 127 -4.25 -2.76 2.74
CA THR A 127 -4.94 -3.59 3.73
C THR A 127 -6.02 -4.39 3.01
N HIS A 128 -6.52 -5.45 3.66
CA HIS A 128 -7.60 -6.23 3.07
C HIS A 128 -8.78 -5.35 2.62
N ARG A 129 -9.17 -5.47 1.35
CA ARG A 129 -10.23 -4.71 0.71
C ARG A 129 -10.06 -3.19 0.75
N GLY A 130 -8.79 -2.70 0.81
CA GLY A 130 -8.56 -1.26 0.83
C GLY A 130 -7.11 -0.87 1.11
N PHE A 131 -6.98 0.14 1.91
CA PHE A 131 -5.70 0.70 2.34
C PHE A 131 -5.84 1.30 3.74
N GLY A 132 -4.74 1.52 4.41
CA GLY A 132 -4.76 2.10 5.75
C GLY A 132 -3.37 2.32 6.32
N THR A 133 -3.31 2.48 7.63
CA THR A 133 -2.05 2.58 8.35
C THR A 133 -1.46 1.19 8.59
N PRO A 134 -0.15 1.05 8.77
CA PRO A 134 0.38 -0.02 9.61
C PRO A 134 -0.27 0.02 10.99
N PHE A 135 -0.14 -1.06 11.76
CA PHE A 135 -0.47 -0.99 13.18
C PHE A 135 0.52 -0.07 13.89
N PHE A 136 0.03 0.79 14.75
CA PHE A 136 0.84 1.76 15.51
C PHE A 136 0.36 1.90 16.96
N GLY A 137 1.15 2.57 17.80
CA GLY A 137 0.79 2.81 19.20
C GLY A 137 0.44 1.52 19.96
N ASP A 138 -0.68 1.54 20.65
CA ASP A 138 -1.19 0.42 21.42
C ASP A 138 -2.09 -0.50 20.54
N ASP A 139 -1.57 -1.00 19.43
CA ASP A 139 -2.27 -1.89 18.52
C ASP A 139 -3.45 -1.20 17.79
N GLU A 140 -3.20 0.03 17.34
CA GLU A 140 -4.17 0.85 16.60
C GLU A 140 -3.96 0.73 15.09
N GLN A 141 -5.03 0.63 14.35
CA GLN A 141 -5.03 0.72 12.89
C GLN A 141 -6.24 1.51 12.39
N VAL A 142 -6.01 2.35 11.39
CA VAL A 142 -7.06 3.03 10.64
C VAL A 142 -6.99 2.60 9.20
N ARG A 143 -8.12 2.17 8.63
CA ARG A 143 -8.16 1.68 7.26
C ARG A 143 -9.48 1.95 6.55
N ILE A 144 -9.43 1.95 5.24
CA ILE A 144 -10.60 1.77 4.39
C ILE A 144 -10.77 0.28 4.14
N GLU A 145 -11.97 -0.22 4.32
CA GLU A 145 -12.35 -1.60 4.05
C GLU A 145 -13.69 -1.63 3.32
N GLY A 146 -13.69 -2.03 2.05
CA GLY A 146 -14.90 -2.08 1.24
C GLY A 146 -15.61 -0.72 1.08
N GLY A 147 -14.86 0.38 1.12
CA GLY A 147 -15.39 1.75 1.02
C GLY A 147 -15.84 2.38 2.35
N SER A 148 -15.75 1.67 3.47
CA SER A 148 -16.01 2.20 4.82
C SER A 148 -14.71 2.58 5.52
N LEU A 149 -14.75 3.62 6.37
CA LEU A 149 -13.64 3.96 7.27
C LEU A 149 -13.75 3.12 8.54
N VAL A 150 -12.69 2.40 8.84
CA VAL A 150 -12.60 1.50 10.00
C VAL A 150 -11.50 2.00 10.93
N HIS A 151 -11.82 2.09 12.20
CA HIS A 151 -10.87 2.35 13.28
C HIS A 151 -10.83 1.14 14.19
N GLN A 152 -9.65 0.56 14.33
CA GLN A 152 -9.40 -0.61 15.16
C GLN A 152 -8.39 -0.28 16.25
N GLN A 153 -8.70 -0.65 17.49
CA GLN A 153 -7.76 -0.59 18.61
C GLN A 153 -7.80 -1.91 19.38
N GLY A 154 -6.74 -2.66 19.29
CA GLY A 154 -6.71 -4.02 19.78
C GLY A 154 -7.80 -4.87 19.11
N SER A 155 -8.71 -5.42 19.92
CA SER A 155 -9.85 -6.18 19.45
C SER A 155 -11.13 -5.35 19.21
N GLN A 156 -11.10 -4.06 19.54
CA GLN A 156 -12.24 -3.17 19.33
C GLN A 156 -12.19 -2.61 17.91
N VAL A 157 -13.29 -2.76 17.19
CA VAL A 157 -13.45 -2.27 15.81
C VAL A 157 -14.69 -1.42 15.73
N SER A 158 -14.54 -0.21 15.20
CA SER A 158 -15.66 0.67 14.83
C SER A 158 -15.54 1.04 13.36
N ALA A 159 -16.66 1.29 12.71
CA ALA A 159 -16.71 1.66 11.31
C ALA A 159 -17.75 2.74 11.04
N THR A 160 -17.50 3.58 10.03
CA THR A 160 -18.44 4.58 9.55
C THR A 160 -18.43 4.66 8.03
N THR A 161 -19.52 5.15 7.46
CA THR A 161 -19.58 5.52 6.04
C THR A 161 -18.83 6.83 5.81
N LEU A 162 -18.24 6.97 4.63
CA LEU A 162 -17.55 8.19 4.24
C LEU A 162 -18.51 9.20 3.65
N THR A 163 -18.59 10.37 4.26
CA THR A 163 -19.44 11.48 3.82
C THR A 163 -18.63 12.71 3.46
N SER A 164 -17.66 13.08 4.29
CA SER A 164 -16.70 14.15 4.04
C SER A 164 -15.36 13.87 4.72
N PRO A 165 -14.25 14.53 4.33
CA PRO A 165 -12.99 14.44 5.04
C PRO A 165 -13.08 14.94 6.49
N GLU A 166 -13.91 15.96 6.74
CA GLU A 166 -14.13 16.52 8.07
C GLU A 166 -14.78 15.50 9.02
N GLU A 167 -15.84 14.81 8.56
CA GLU A 167 -16.49 13.76 9.36
C GLU A 167 -15.60 12.54 9.56
N ALA A 168 -14.74 12.20 8.58
CA ALA A 168 -13.72 11.19 8.75
C ALA A 168 -12.72 11.55 9.87
N CYS A 169 -12.27 12.82 9.92
CA CYS A 169 -11.42 13.32 11.00
C CYS A 169 -12.13 13.30 12.35
N GLU A 170 -13.40 13.73 12.41
CA GLU A 170 -14.21 13.67 13.63
C GLU A 170 -14.33 12.24 14.16
N PHE A 171 -14.64 11.28 13.29
CA PHE A 171 -14.69 9.85 13.64
C PHE A 171 -13.37 9.33 14.21
N LEU A 172 -12.24 9.80 13.68
CA LEU A 172 -10.89 9.43 14.14
C LEU A 172 -10.41 10.22 15.37
N GLY A 173 -11.20 11.21 15.83
CA GLY A 173 -10.84 12.04 16.98
C GLY A 173 -9.67 12.98 16.72
N ILE A 174 -9.51 13.45 15.48
CA ILE A 174 -8.48 14.43 15.08
C ILE A 174 -9.11 15.66 14.46
N PRO A 175 -8.46 16.84 14.51
CA PRO A 175 -8.93 18.01 13.80
C PRO A 175 -8.70 17.87 12.29
N TYR A 176 -9.68 18.28 11.48
CA TYR A 176 -9.44 18.46 10.05
C TYR A 176 -8.55 19.70 9.83
N GLN A 177 -7.53 19.55 9.01
CA GLN A 177 -6.59 20.61 8.64
C GLN A 177 -6.40 20.61 7.12
N SER A 178 -6.93 21.60 6.44
CA SER A 178 -6.80 21.71 4.97
C SER A 178 -5.36 21.98 4.48
N ALA A 179 -4.49 22.43 5.34
CA ALA A 179 -3.09 22.74 5.08
C ALA A 179 -2.15 21.94 5.99
N TRP A 180 -2.55 20.71 6.36
CA TRP A 180 -1.63 19.87 7.10
C TRP A 180 -0.47 19.45 6.21
N PHE A 181 0.73 19.40 6.74
CA PHE A 181 1.94 18.98 6.07
C PHE A 181 2.26 19.76 4.78
N GLU A 182 2.54 21.04 4.94
CA GLU A 182 2.91 21.95 3.83
C GLU A 182 4.26 21.59 3.17
N ASP A 183 5.07 20.74 3.80
CA ASP A 183 6.39 20.32 3.31
C ASP A 183 6.31 19.24 2.22
N PHE A 184 5.14 18.77 1.82
CA PHE A 184 5.00 17.88 0.67
C PHE A 184 5.39 18.59 -0.62
N HIS A 185 6.10 17.89 -1.47
CA HIS A 185 6.51 18.43 -2.78
C HIS A 185 5.30 18.78 -3.65
N ASP A 186 4.24 18.00 -3.58
CA ASP A 186 3.01 18.16 -4.37
C ASP A 186 1.76 17.87 -3.50
N PRO A 187 1.42 18.80 -2.60
CA PRO A 187 0.33 18.56 -1.65
C PRO A 187 -1.01 18.48 -2.36
N LEU A 188 -1.83 17.52 -1.93
CA LEU A 188 -3.18 17.33 -2.46
C LEU A 188 -4.06 18.56 -2.19
N THR A 189 -4.72 19.06 -3.23
CA THR A 189 -5.70 20.14 -3.09
C THR A 189 -6.94 19.64 -2.32
N PRO A 190 -7.35 20.31 -1.24
CA PRO A 190 -8.57 19.97 -0.52
C PRO A 190 -9.81 20.02 -1.42
N ALA A 191 -10.73 19.11 -1.22
CA ALA A 191 -11.99 19.05 -1.98
C ALA A 191 -12.95 20.22 -1.71
N GLY A 192 -12.57 21.16 -0.86
CA GLY A 192 -13.40 22.28 -0.42
C GLY A 192 -14.23 21.96 0.82
N ALA A 193 -14.59 23.00 1.56
CA ALA A 193 -15.35 22.82 2.80
C ALA A 193 -16.74 22.23 2.51
N GLY A 194 -17.05 21.13 3.22
CA GLY A 194 -18.31 20.42 3.08
C GLY A 194 -18.46 19.62 1.77
N ALA A 195 -17.37 19.38 1.05
CA ALA A 195 -17.43 18.54 -0.14
C ALA A 195 -17.90 17.12 0.23
N HIS A 196 -18.92 16.65 -0.46
CA HIS A 196 -19.43 15.30 -0.29
C HIS A 196 -18.53 14.29 -1.00
N LEU A 197 -18.16 13.22 -0.29
CA LEU A 197 -17.39 12.11 -0.86
C LEU A 197 -18.33 11.14 -1.57
N GLU A 198 -17.99 10.80 -2.80
CA GLU A 198 -18.74 9.83 -3.59
C GLU A 198 -17.94 8.54 -3.69
N VAL A 199 -18.37 7.54 -2.93
CA VAL A 199 -17.72 6.22 -2.89
C VAL A 199 -18.73 5.13 -3.23
N THR A 200 -18.51 4.43 -4.34
CA THR A 200 -19.31 3.25 -4.67
C THR A 200 -18.56 1.97 -4.26
N PRO A 201 -19.27 0.96 -3.73
CA PRO A 201 -18.63 -0.28 -3.28
C PRO A 201 -17.81 -0.97 -4.36
N GLU A 202 -18.33 -1.03 -5.58
CA GLU A 202 -17.67 -1.70 -6.71
C GLU A 202 -16.37 -0.98 -7.10
N ALA A 203 -16.38 0.35 -7.09
CA ALA A 203 -15.18 1.13 -7.41
C ALA A 203 -14.15 1.09 -6.26
N ALA A 204 -14.60 1.05 -5.01
CA ALA A 204 -13.73 0.87 -3.86
C ALA A 204 -13.06 -0.52 -3.88
N GLU A 205 -13.79 -1.58 -4.25
CA GLU A 205 -13.21 -2.91 -4.43
C GLU A 205 -12.21 -2.96 -5.59
N SER A 206 -12.52 -2.36 -6.74
CA SER A 206 -11.58 -2.29 -7.86
C SER A 206 -10.29 -1.53 -7.49
N LEU A 207 -10.40 -0.46 -6.70
CA LEU A 207 -9.23 0.23 -6.16
C LEU A 207 -8.43 -0.67 -5.20
N ALA A 208 -9.10 -1.40 -4.33
CA ALA A 208 -8.45 -2.34 -3.42
C ALA A 208 -7.75 -3.47 -4.18
N ASP A 209 -8.37 -4.03 -5.20
CA ASP A 209 -7.77 -5.04 -6.08
C ASP A 209 -6.52 -4.50 -6.79
N TRP A 210 -6.57 -3.26 -7.27
CA TRP A 210 -5.39 -2.58 -7.81
C TRP A 210 -4.27 -2.43 -6.79
N LEU A 211 -4.56 -1.90 -5.60
CA LEU A 211 -3.57 -1.70 -4.54
C LEU A 211 -2.98 -3.03 -4.06
N GLY A 212 -3.79 -4.09 -3.98
CA GLY A 212 -3.34 -5.43 -3.65
C GLY A 212 -2.42 -6.02 -4.72
N PHE A 213 -2.83 -5.94 -6.00
CA PHE A 213 -2.00 -6.33 -7.14
C PHE A 213 -0.67 -5.57 -7.14
N ALA A 214 -0.74 -4.25 -7.04
CA ALA A 214 0.43 -3.38 -7.03
C ALA A 214 1.41 -3.73 -5.90
N THR A 215 0.91 -3.87 -4.68
CA THR A 215 1.74 -4.23 -3.52
C THR A 215 2.44 -5.56 -3.75
N LEU A 216 1.74 -6.58 -4.24
CA LEU A 216 2.33 -7.89 -4.55
C LEU A 216 3.45 -7.77 -5.59
N ILE A 217 3.21 -7.03 -6.68
CA ILE A 217 4.19 -6.85 -7.76
C ILE A 217 5.41 -6.08 -7.28
N LEU A 218 5.22 -4.99 -6.56
CA LEU A 218 6.30 -4.16 -6.05
C LEU A 218 7.14 -4.90 -5.01
N GLU A 219 6.51 -5.67 -4.11
CA GLU A 219 7.21 -6.52 -3.14
C GLU A 219 8.05 -7.61 -3.80
N GLN A 220 7.65 -8.10 -4.97
CA GLN A 220 8.48 -9.02 -5.75
C GLN A 220 9.60 -8.28 -6.51
N ALA A 221 9.29 -7.13 -7.11
CA ALA A 221 10.26 -6.34 -7.87
C ALA A 221 11.42 -5.85 -6.99
N ARG A 222 11.16 -5.41 -5.75
CA ARG A 222 12.22 -4.96 -4.83
C ARG A 222 13.23 -6.03 -4.44
N ARG A 223 12.93 -7.29 -4.73
CA ARG A 223 13.82 -8.45 -4.50
C ARG A 223 14.65 -8.82 -5.74
N THR A 224 14.71 -7.94 -6.73
CA THR A 224 15.53 -8.15 -7.93
C THR A 224 17.00 -8.33 -7.52
N PRO A 225 17.66 -9.41 -7.96
CA PRO A 225 19.07 -9.64 -7.64
C PRO A 225 19.95 -8.48 -8.11
N GLY A 226 20.84 -8.04 -7.24
CA GLY A 226 21.76 -6.93 -7.50
C GLY A 226 21.15 -5.54 -7.26
N ALA A 227 19.93 -5.46 -6.75
CA ALA A 227 19.35 -4.20 -6.33
C ALA A 227 20.11 -3.63 -5.11
N GLU A 228 20.46 -2.35 -5.18
CA GLU A 228 21.13 -1.61 -4.10
C GLU A 228 20.14 -0.58 -3.52
N ASP A 229 20.33 -0.18 -2.26
CA ASP A 229 19.59 0.89 -1.58
C ASP A 229 18.06 0.73 -1.70
N VAL A 230 17.57 -0.46 -1.44
CA VAL A 230 16.16 -0.82 -1.63
C VAL A 230 15.31 -0.31 -0.47
N ALA A 231 14.37 0.57 -0.78
CA ALA A 231 13.38 1.04 0.18
C ALA A 231 12.23 0.03 0.37
N ARG A 232 11.39 0.30 1.35
CA ARG A 232 10.15 -0.45 1.57
C ARG A 232 9.04 0.02 0.63
N VAL A 233 8.13 -0.87 0.29
CA VAL A 233 6.88 -0.50 -0.39
C VAL A 233 5.95 0.15 0.62
N GLN A 234 5.41 1.31 0.29
CA GLN A 234 4.36 1.97 1.06
C GLN A 234 3.43 2.76 0.12
N VAL A 235 2.21 3.00 0.56
CA VAL A 235 1.29 3.89 -0.14
C VAL A 235 1.58 5.31 0.33
N TRP A 236 2.01 6.15 -0.59
CA TRP A 236 2.31 7.55 -0.33
C TRP A 236 1.01 8.37 -0.34
N PRO A 237 0.67 9.05 0.75
CA PRO A 237 -0.64 9.70 0.84
C PRO A 237 -0.80 10.86 -0.14
N GLU A 238 0.27 11.56 -0.52
CA GLU A 238 0.23 12.69 -1.47
C GLU A 238 -0.07 12.26 -2.91
N HIS A 239 0.45 11.12 -3.33
CA HIS A 239 0.24 10.55 -4.68
C HIS A 239 -0.80 9.44 -4.70
N PHE A 240 -1.12 8.91 -3.52
CA PHE A 240 -2.05 7.80 -3.33
C PHE A 240 -1.62 6.52 -4.04
N ASP A 241 -0.35 6.31 -4.17
CA ASP A 241 0.25 5.20 -4.90
C ASP A 241 1.14 4.33 -4.00
N PRO A 242 1.06 3.02 -4.09
CA PRO A 242 2.11 2.15 -3.59
C PRO A 242 3.37 2.32 -4.43
N ALA A 243 4.48 2.61 -3.76
CA ALA A 243 5.77 2.81 -4.41
C ALA A 243 6.94 2.47 -3.47
N PHE A 244 8.09 2.20 -4.06
CA PHE A 244 9.37 2.07 -3.39
C PHE A 244 10.50 2.59 -4.30
N GLU A 245 11.65 2.80 -3.73
CA GLU A 245 12.83 3.26 -4.44
C GLU A 245 13.93 2.20 -4.36
N MET A 246 14.70 2.05 -5.42
CA MET A 246 15.92 1.25 -5.42
C MET A 246 16.93 1.77 -6.44
N GLY A 247 18.18 1.33 -6.28
CA GLY A 247 19.31 1.73 -7.11
C GLY A 247 20.20 2.76 -6.43
N SER A 248 21.48 2.70 -6.74
CA SER A 248 22.48 3.61 -6.20
C SER A 248 22.29 5.03 -6.73
N TYR A 249 22.14 6.01 -5.82
CA TYR A 249 22.10 7.42 -6.17
C TYR A 249 23.44 7.90 -6.76
N GLU A 250 24.55 7.45 -6.17
CA GLU A 250 25.90 7.86 -6.62
C GLU A 250 26.23 7.39 -8.04
N LYS A 251 25.67 6.24 -8.43
CA LYS A 251 25.85 5.69 -9.79
C LYS A 251 24.82 6.25 -10.80
N GLY A 252 23.89 7.11 -10.38
CA GLY A 252 22.79 7.60 -11.21
C GLY A 252 21.74 6.54 -11.56
N GLN A 253 21.67 5.45 -10.79
CA GLN A 253 20.80 4.30 -11.06
C GLN A 253 19.51 4.29 -10.23
N ARG A 254 19.35 5.30 -9.35
CA ARG A 254 18.18 5.36 -8.47
C ARG A 254 16.91 5.72 -9.25
N ALA A 255 15.85 5.02 -8.94
CA ALA A 255 14.52 5.27 -9.48
C ALA A 255 13.43 4.96 -8.47
N SER A 256 12.27 5.58 -8.64
CA SER A 256 11.03 5.20 -8.00
C SER A 256 10.29 4.19 -8.86
N TYR A 257 9.82 3.13 -8.24
CA TYR A 257 9.03 2.05 -8.83
C TYR A 257 7.68 2.06 -8.16
N GLY A 258 6.63 2.29 -8.91
CA GLY A 258 5.32 2.46 -8.29
C GLY A 258 4.15 2.05 -9.19
N ALA A 259 2.96 2.20 -8.59
CA ALA A 259 1.71 1.82 -9.19
C ALA A 259 0.62 2.84 -8.83
N SER A 260 0.48 3.85 -9.66
CA SER A 260 -0.56 4.86 -9.48
C SER A 260 -1.95 4.26 -9.68
N PRO A 261 -2.93 4.58 -8.84
CA PRO A 261 -4.33 4.23 -9.10
C PRO A 261 -4.99 5.15 -10.14
N GLY A 262 -4.20 5.96 -10.80
CA GLY A 262 -4.58 7.03 -11.70
C GLY A 262 -4.43 8.41 -11.05
N ASP A 263 -4.25 9.41 -11.88
CA ASP A 263 -4.06 10.81 -11.49
C ASP A 263 -4.76 11.77 -12.46
N GLN A 264 -4.31 13.04 -12.52
CA GLN A 264 -4.87 14.01 -13.43
C GLN A 264 -4.41 13.82 -14.88
N ASN A 265 -3.26 13.17 -15.11
CA ASN A 265 -2.68 12.90 -16.43
C ASN A 265 -3.11 11.53 -16.96
N HIS A 266 -3.29 10.56 -16.06
CA HIS A 266 -3.67 9.19 -16.35
C HIS A 266 -4.92 8.83 -15.53
N ARG A 267 -6.08 8.77 -16.17
CA ARG A 267 -7.34 8.50 -15.47
C ARG A 267 -7.47 7.07 -14.94
N GLU A 268 -6.85 6.12 -15.63
CA GLU A 268 -6.81 4.71 -15.26
C GLU A 268 -5.51 4.41 -14.48
N PRO A 269 -5.48 3.34 -13.71
CA PRO A 269 -4.26 2.91 -13.04
C PRO A 269 -3.12 2.61 -14.02
N TYR A 270 -1.89 2.70 -13.52
CA TYR A 270 -0.69 2.36 -14.30
C TYR A 270 0.49 2.03 -13.40
N LEU A 271 1.40 1.19 -13.88
CA LEU A 271 2.70 0.99 -13.25
C LEU A 271 3.70 1.98 -13.84
N TYR A 272 4.71 2.36 -13.05
CA TYR A 272 5.73 3.27 -13.51
C TYR A 272 7.12 2.94 -12.98
N VAL A 273 8.14 3.40 -13.74
CA VAL A 273 9.53 3.52 -13.31
C VAL A 273 9.96 4.94 -13.60
N ALA A 274 10.17 5.74 -12.55
CA ALA A 274 10.58 7.13 -12.64
C ALA A 274 12.06 7.26 -12.25
N ALA A 275 12.92 7.52 -13.21
CA ALA A 275 14.36 7.63 -13.00
C ALA A 275 14.71 8.99 -12.34
N TRP A 276 15.62 8.95 -11.36
CA TRP A 276 16.13 10.16 -10.69
C TRP A 276 17.32 10.79 -11.44
N GLY A 277 18.02 9.96 -12.21
CA GLY A 277 19.12 10.38 -13.06
C GLY A 277 18.73 10.56 -14.52
N GLU A 278 19.74 10.73 -15.37
CA GLU A 278 19.54 10.79 -16.82
C GLU A 278 19.13 9.42 -17.39
N ILE A 279 18.27 9.44 -18.40
CA ILE A 279 17.86 8.27 -19.17
C ILE A 279 18.16 8.48 -20.66
N ASP A 280 18.27 7.40 -21.39
CA ASP A 280 18.40 7.43 -22.85
C ASP A 280 17.01 7.66 -23.48
N HIS A 281 16.71 8.91 -23.82
CA HIS A 281 15.45 9.29 -24.45
C HIS A 281 15.25 8.71 -25.86
N ASP A 282 16.28 8.17 -26.50
CA ASP A 282 16.13 7.45 -27.77
C ASP A 282 15.70 5.99 -27.56
N ASP A 283 15.76 5.47 -26.35
CA ASP A 283 15.24 4.14 -26.01
C ASP A 283 13.71 4.21 -25.85
N PRO A 284 12.94 3.48 -26.68
CA PRO A 284 11.49 3.54 -26.68
C PRO A 284 10.83 3.00 -25.39
N PHE A 285 11.59 2.42 -24.47
CA PHE A 285 11.09 2.04 -23.16
C PHE A 285 10.74 3.28 -22.32
N TRP A 286 11.57 4.33 -22.39
CA TRP A 286 11.38 5.57 -21.65
C TRP A 286 10.42 6.52 -22.38
N SER A 287 9.16 6.11 -22.46
CA SER A 287 8.15 6.72 -23.31
C SER A 287 7.15 7.62 -22.59
N ASP A 288 7.22 7.74 -21.27
CA ASP A 288 6.32 8.62 -20.57
C ASP A 288 6.67 10.10 -20.83
N THR A 289 5.66 10.90 -21.07
CA THR A 289 5.82 12.33 -21.40
C THR A 289 5.48 13.24 -20.23
N THR A 290 4.99 12.69 -19.13
CA THR A 290 4.57 13.45 -17.95
C THR A 290 5.62 13.45 -16.86
N PHE A 291 6.54 12.48 -16.87
CA PHE A 291 7.68 12.38 -15.97
C PHE A 291 8.88 11.70 -16.65
N ASN A 292 10.04 11.80 -16.04
CA ASN A 292 11.30 11.20 -16.53
C ASN A 292 11.29 9.68 -16.31
N GLY A 293 10.67 8.91 -17.22
CA GLY A 293 10.54 7.48 -17.00
C GLY A 293 9.70 6.74 -18.03
N ALA A 294 9.13 5.64 -17.56
CA ALA A 294 8.28 4.75 -18.35
C ALA A 294 7.02 4.39 -17.57
N SER A 295 5.93 4.18 -18.27
CA SER A 295 4.68 3.68 -17.71
C SER A 295 4.18 2.44 -18.46
N LEU A 296 3.46 1.58 -17.75
CA LEU A 296 2.69 0.45 -18.28
C LEU A 296 1.22 0.67 -17.92
N SER A 297 0.40 0.89 -18.90
CA SER A 297 -1.00 1.24 -18.71
C SER A 297 -1.86 0.09 -18.19
N TYR A 298 -2.98 0.43 -17.55
CA TYR A 298 -3.98 -0.54 -17.11
C TYR A 298 -4.52 -1.38 -18.28
N ARG A 299 -4.70 -0.75 -19.45
CA ARG A 299 -5.17 -1.43 -20.66
C ARG A 299 -4.20 -2.52 -21.12
N GLU A 300 -2.90 -2.24 -21.11
CA GLU A 300 -1.89 -3.26 -21.48
C GLU A 300 -1.89 -4.43 -20.49
N LEU A 301 -2.15 -4.16 -19.20
CA LEU A 301 -2.34 -5.23 -18.21
C LEU A 301 -3.61 -6.05 -18.47
N LEU A 302 -4.73 -5.41 -18.82
CA LEU A 302 -5.98 -6.12 -19.14
C LEU A 302 -5.84 -7.03 -20.34
N ASP A 303 -5.09 -6.59 -21.35
CA ASP A 303 -4.88 -7.32 -22.61
C ASP A 303 -3.83 -8.44 -22.47
N ALA A 304 -3.09 -8.47 -21.35
CA ALA A 304 -2.07 -9.48 -21.08
C ALA A 304 -2.67 -10.83 -20.68
N ASP A 305 -2.11 -11.93 -21.21
CA ASP A 305 -2.45 -13.28 -20.78
C ASP A 305 -2.09 -13.53 -19.31
N ASP A 306 -0.92 -13.04 -18.90
CA ASP A 306 -0.40 -13.07 -17.53
C ASP A 306 -0.07 -11.64 -17.04
N GLN A 307 -1.02 -11.02 -16.40
CA GLN A 307 -0.90 -9.65 -15.88
C GLN A 307 0.27 -9.49 -14.89
N LYS A 308 0.44 -10.47 -14.02
CA LYS A 308 1.52 -10.47 -13.03
C LYS A 308 2.90 -10.51 -13.69
N LYS A 309 3.07 -11.43 -14.62
CA LYS A 309 4.33 -11.56 -15.35
C LYS A 309 4.63 -10.29 -16.14
N THR A 310 3.64 -9.75 -16.86
CA THR A 310 3.78 -8.52 -17.65
C THR A 310 4.21 -7.34 -16.76
N ALA A 311 3.60 -7.18 -15.60
CA ALA A 311 3.94 -6.16 -14.63
C ALA A 311 5.37 -6.31 -14.09
N LEU A 312 5.77 -7.52 -13.69
CA LEU A 312 7.12 -7.78 -13.19
C LEU A 312 8.19 -7.59 -14.28
N ASP A 313 7.94 -8.07 -15.48
CA ASP A 313 8.85 -7.90 -16.62
C ASP A 313 9.09 -6.42 -16.93
N PHE A 314 8.04 -5.59 -16.84
CA PHE A 314 8.14 -4.14 -17.02
C PHE A 314 9.07 -3.50 -15.98
N LEU A 315 8.84 -3.74 -14.68
CA LEU A 315 9.65 -3.17 -13.61
C LEU A 315 11.11 -3.66 -13.65
N GLN A 316 11.32 -4.95 -13.90
CA GLN A 316 12.66 -5.55 -14.03
C GLN A 316 13.41 -5.01 -15.26
N ARG A 317 12.68 -4.75 -16.36
CA ARG A 317 13.27 -4.12 -17.55
C ARG A 317 13.72 -2.70 -17.25
N GLY A 318 12.94 -1.91 -16.51
CA GLY A 318 13.36 -0.58 -16.05
C GLY A 318 14.63 -0.64 -15.20
N PHE A 319 14.68 -1.53 -14.22
CA PHE A 319 15.86 -1.76 -13.41
C PHE A 319 17.09 -2.13 -14.25
N ALA A 320 16.93 -3.08 -15.16
CA ALA A 320 18.05 -3.53 -16.01
C ALA A 320 18.57 -2.44 -16.94
N LYS A 321 17.74 -1.48 -17.33
CA LYS A 321 18.17 -0.33 -18.15
C LYS A 321 18.95 0.71 -17.35
N LEU A 322 18.61 0.92 -16.11
CA LEU A 322 19.31 1.86 -15.22
C LEU A 322 20.63 1.30 -14.67
N THR A 323 20.81 -0.02 -14.65
CA THR A 323 21.98 -0.68 -14.05
C THR A 323 23.00 -1.22 -15.07
N ARG A 324 22.81 -0.87 -16.34
CA ARG A 324 23.76 -1.25 -17.44
C ARG A 324 24.98 -0.37 -17.53
#